data_620f15524a8611752de890bfa0f9aea1
#
_entry.id   620f15524a8611752de890bfa0f9aea1
#
_cell.length_a   1.000
_cell.length_b   1.000
_cell.length_c   1.000
_cell.angle_alpha   90.00
_cell.angle_beta   90.00
_cell.angle_gamma   90.00
#
_symmetry.space_group_name_H-M   'P 1'
#
loop_
_entity.id
_entity.type
_entity.pdbx_description
1 polymer ?
#
loop_
_entity_poly.entity_id
_entity_poly.type
_entity_poly.pdbx_seq_one_letter_code
_entity_poly.pdbx_strand_id
1 'polypeptide(L)'
;MCCNTKEKIALAVKELMRQKSIRKITVQDIMEETGMKRQSFYYHFQDLYAVIEWICCKELMEEVDVDGDITFEEWLRKLMETMEADRAFYKKLANEIEWKQMADRTKAIVAHNGTA
;
A
#
# COMPACT_ATOMS: atom_id res chain seq x y z
N MET A 1 17.13 8.38 -5.64
CA MET A 1 16.51 8.06 -4.40
C MET A 1 15.43 7.02 -4.57
N CYS A 2 15.61 5.92 -3.89
CA CYS A 2 14.72 4.76 -4.05
C CYS A 2 13.26 5.06 -3.71
N CYS A 3 13.04 5.97 -2.77
CA CYS A 3 11.68 6.29 -2.34
C CYS A 3 10.83 6.94 -3.42
N ASN A 4 11.44 7.71 -4.29
CA ASN A 4 10.69 8.41 -5.34
C ASN A 4 10.06 7.46 -6.35
N THR A 5 10.76 6.39 -6.70
CA THR A 5 10.23 5.41 -7.65
C THR A 5 9.04 4.66 -7.07
N LYS A 6 9.17 4.23 -5.81
CA LYS A 6 8.07 3.53 -5.13
C LYS A 6 6.87 4.45 -4.94
N GLU A 7 7.11 5.69 -4.58
CA GLU A 7 6.03 6.67 -4.44
C GLU A 7 5.32 6.94 -5.75
N LYS A 8 6.08 7.01 -6.83
CA LYS A 8 5.52 7.21 -8.16
C LYS A 8 4.59 6.06 -8.54
N ILE A 9 5.03 4.84 -8.28
CA ILE A 9 4.21 3.65 -8.52
C ILE A 9 2.97 3.68 -7.64
N ALA A 10 3.13 4.03 -6.36
CA ALA A 10 2.02 4.10 -5.42
C ALA A 10 0.96 5.12 -5.86
N LEU A 11 1.38 6.30 -6.30
CA LEU A 11 0.47 7.32 -6.79
C LEU A 11 -0.28 6.85 -8.04
N ALA A 12 0.42 6.14 -8.92
CA ALA A 12 -0.20 5.58 -10.11
C ALA A 12 -1.28 4.56 -9.74
N VAL A 13 -1.00 3.70 -8.77
CA VAL A 13 -1.98 2.72 -8.30
C VAL A 13 -3.20 3.42 -7.71
N LYS A 14 -2.99 4.43 -6.89
CA LYS A 14 -4.10 5.19 -6.31
C LYS A 14 -4.97 5.84 -7.39
N GLU A 15 -4.34 6.39 -8.41
CA GLU A 15 -5.07 7.00 -9.52
C GLU A 15 -5.86 5.97 -10.31
N LEU A 16 -5.25 4.81 -10.57
CA LEU A 16 -5.94 3.74 -11.27
C LEU A 16 -7.11 3.20 -10.45
N MET A 17 -6.99 3.18 -9.13
CA MET A 17 -8.06 2.75 -8.26
C MET A 17 -9.27 3.69 -8.31
N ARG A 18 -9.07 4.94 -8.70
CA ARG A 18 -10.19 5.86 -8.91
C ARG A 18 -10.94 5.56 -10.19
N GLN A 19 -10.26 4.95 -11.15
CA GLN A 19 -10.80 4.73 -12.50
C GLN A 19 -11.41 3.36 -12.68
N LYS A 20 -10.89 2.35 -11.99
CA LYS A 20 -11.34 0.99 -12.19
C LYS A 20 -11.21 0.15 -10.92
N SER A 21 -11.83 -1.01 -10.95
CA SER A 21 -11.77 -1.97 -9.85
C SER A 21 -10.34 -2.45 -9.63
N ILE A 22 -9.99 -2.72 -8.37
CA ILE A 22 -8.67 -3.23 -8.01
C ILE A 22 -8.32 -4.48 -8.82
N ARG A 23 -9.29 -5.37 -9.01
CA ARG A 23 -9.07 -6.61 -9.74
C ARG A 23 -8.75 -6.41 -11.21
N LYS A 24 -9.12 -5.26 -11.76
CA LYS A 24 -8.88 -4.96 -13.17
C LYS A 24 -7.61 -4.20 -13.43
N ILE A 25 -6.93 -3.76 -12.38
CA ILE A 25 -5.66 -3.04 -12.52
C ILE A 25 -4.56 -4.05 -12.83
N THR A 26 -3.82 -3.78 -13.90
CA THR A 26 -2.71 -4.63 -14.32
C THR A 26 -1.39 -3.88 -14.20
N VAL A 27 -0.29 -4.63 -14.25
CA VAL A 27 1.04 -4.01 -14.28
C VAL A 27 1.17 -3.13 -15.52
N GLN A 28 0.58 -3.53 -16.63
CA GLN A 28 0.60 -2.72 -17.86
C GLN A 28 -0.07 -1.36 -17.63
N ASP A 29 -1.18 -1.33 -16.90
CA ASP A 29 -1.84 -0.07 -16.56
C ASP A 29 -0.91 0.84 -15.77
N ILE A 30 -0.15 0.27 -14.83
CA ILE A 30 0.81 1.02 -14.03
C ILE A 30 1.93 1.55 -14.91
N MET A 31 2.40 0.74 -15.86
CA MET A 31 3.43 1.17 -16.79
C MET A 31 2.96 2.36 -17.62
N GLU A 32 1.75 2.29 -18.13
CA GLU A 32 1.19 3.36 -18.94
C GLU A 32 1.02 4.64 -18.13
N GLU A 33 0.63 4.51 -16.87
CA GLU A 33 0.44 5.67 -15.99
C GLU A 33 1.76 6.32 -15.59
N THR A 34 2.80 5.53 -15.37
CA THR A 34 4.09 6.03 -14.88
C THR A 34 5.12 6.29 -15.98
N GLY A 35 4.93 5.69 -17.16
CA GLY A 35 5.94 5.72 -18.20
C GLY A 35 7.13 4.82 -17.93
N MET A 36 7.06 3.97 -16.94
CA MET A 36 8.15 3.09 -16.54
C MET A 36 8.12 1.78 -17.33
N LYS A 37 9.26 1.11 -17.35
CA LYS A 37 9.35 -0.22 -17.95
C LYS A 37 8.96 -1.29 -16.95
N ARG A 38 8.46 -2.41 -17.45
CA ARG A 38 8.01 -3.53 -16.64
C ARG A 38 9.11 -4.03 -15.71
N GLN A 39 10.34 -4.06 -16.18
CA GLN A 39 11.48 -4.47 -15.39
C GLN A 39 11.68 -3.58 -14.16
N SER A 40 11.47 -2.28 -14.32
CA SER A 40 11.58 -1.33 -13.21
C SER A 40 10.53 -1.60 -12.13
N PHE A 41 9.31 -1.92 -12.55
CA PHE A 41 8.26 -2.26 -11.61
C PHE A 41 8.65 -3.50 -10.80
N TYR A 42 9.02 -4.58 -11.47
CA TYR A 42 9.34 -5.83 -10.79
C TYR A 42 10.60 -5.78 -9.95
N TYR A 43 11.43 -4.78 -10.18
CA TYR A 43 12.58 -4.54 -9.30
C TYR A 43 12.12 -4.12 -7.91
N HIS A 44 11.03 -3.37 -7.81
CA HIS A 44 10.54 -2.83 -6.55
C HIS A 44 9.40 -3.62 -5.93
N PHE A 45 8.54 -4.18 -6.74
CA PHE A 45 7.33 -4.85 -6.25
C PHE A 45 7.07 -6.14 -7.01
N GLN A 46 6.59 -7.13 -6.30
CA GLN A 46 6.26 -8.42 -6.91
C GLN A 46 4.97 -8.34 -7.74
N ASP A 47 3.98 -7.62 -7.24
CA ASP A 47 2.69 -7.48 -7.90
C ASP A 47 1.95 -6.26 -7.34
N LEU A 48 0.72 -6.07 -7.80
CA LEU A 48 -0.13 -4.97 -7.34
C LEU A 48 -0.35 -4.99 -5.83
N TYR A 49 -0.57 -6.17 -5.27
CA TYR A 49 -0.83 -6.28 -3.83
C TYR A 49 0.37 -5.87 -3.00
N ALA A 50 1.57 -6.11 -3.51
CA ALA A 50 2.78 -5.64 -2.85
C ALA A 50 2.83 -4.11 -2.80
N VAL A 51 2.38 -3.44 -3.84
CA VAL A 51 2.28 -1.98 -3.84
C VAL A 51 1.29 -1.51 -2.79
N ILE A 52 0.13 -2.14 -2.73
CA ILE A 52 -0.91 -1.79 -1.76
C ILE A 52 -0.40 -2.00 -0.33
N GLU A 53 0.27 -3.11 -0.07
CA GLU A 53 0.88 -3.36 1.24
C GLU A 53 1.89 -2.27 1.61
N TRP A 54 2.71 -1.87 0.65
CA TRP A 54 3.70 -0.82 0.88
C TRP A 54 3.02 0.51 1.23
N ILE A 55 1.96 0.85 0.50
CA ILE A 55 1.20 2.08 0.77
C ILE A 55 0.63 2.06 2.19
N CYS A 56 -0.01 0.94 2.56
CA CYS A 56 -0.60 0.82 3.88
C CYS A 56 0.45 0.89 4.98
N CYS A 57 1.57 0.21 4.80
CA CYS A 57 2.65 0.27 5.77
C CYS A 57 3.18 1.68 5.93
N LYS A 58 3.39 2.36 4.82
CA LYS A 58 3.93 3.71 4.87
C LYS A 58 2.97 4.68 5.53
N GLU A 59 1.70 4.65 5.14
CA GLU A 59 0.74 5.63 5.63
C GLU A 59 0.22 5.31 7.02
N LEU A 60 0.00 4.03 7.32
CA LEU A 60 -0.61 3.65 8.59
C LEU A 60 0.40 3.32 9.67
N MET A 61 1.57 2.85 9.29
CA MET A 61 2.58 2.44 10.27
C MET A 61 3.69 3.47 10.46
N GLU A 62 4.23 3.98 9.36
CA GLU A 62 5.36 4.90 9.46
C GLU A 62 4.93 6.33 9.79
N GLU A 63 3.89 6.84 9.13
CA GLU A 63 3.47 8.22 9.35
C GLU A 63 2.70 8.39 10.65
N VAL A 64 2.09 7.32 11.15
CA VAL A 64 1.40 7.34 12.42
C VAL A 64 2.34 6.95 13.55
N ASP A 65 3.49 6.36 13.21
CA ASP A 65 4.48 6.00 14.20
C ASP A 65 5.10 7.27 14.77
N VAL A 66 4.94 7.44 16.07
CA VAL A 66 5.50 8.55 16.79
C VAL A 66 6.34 8.02 17.92
N ASP A 67 7.36 8.75 18.20
CA ASP A 67 8.33 8.34 19.21
C ASP A 67 7.70 8.05 20.56
N GLY A 68 7.41 6.82 20.78
CA GLY A 68 7.34 6.19 22.07
C GLY A 68 6.32 6.62 23.10
N ASP A 69 5.93 7.85 23.17
CA ASP A 69 5.17 8.34 24.34
C ASP A 69 3.75 8.76 24.04
N ILE A 70 3.12 8.18 23.03
CA ILE A 70 1.72 8.48 22.78
C ILE A 70 0.85 7.39 23.39
N THR A 71 -0.35 7.80 23.78
CA THR A 71 -1.35 6.88 24.27
C THR A 71 -1.97 6.12 23.12
N PHE A 72 -2.61 5.00 23.42
CA PHE A 72 -3.34 4.25 22.42
C PHE A 72 -4.42 5.11 21.74
N GLU A 73 -5.08 5.96 22.52
CA GLU A 73 -6.10 6.86 21.98
C GLU A 73 -5.53 7.84 20.95
N GLU A 74 -4.36 8.41 21.24
CA GLU A 74 -3.69 9.32 20.32
C GLU A 74 -3.24 8.61 19.05
N TRP A 75 -2.71 7.41 19.19
CA TRP A 75 -2.29 6.60 18.07
C TRP A 75 -3.49 6.29 17.18
N LEU A 76 -4.60 5.86 17.79
CA LEU A 76 -5.81 5.52 17.05
C LEU A 76 -6.39 6.75 16.33
N ARG A 77 -6.35 7.89 16.99
CA ARG A 77 -6.81 9.13 16.37
C ARG A 77 -6.00 9.48 15.13
N LYS A 78 -4.68 9.38 15.22
CA LYS A 78 -3.80 9.63 14.08
C LYS A 78 -4.04 8.66 12.95
N LEU A 79 -4.25 7.41 13.28
CA LEU A 79 -4.58 6.38 12.29
C LEU A 79 -5.87 6.74 11.54
N MET A 80 -6.90 7.13 12.27
CA MET A 80 -8.17 7.51 11.67
C MET A 80 -8.05 8.77 10.82
N GLU A 81 -7.27 9.73 11.26
CA GLU A 81 -7.01 10.94 10.48
C GLU A 81 -6.30 10.62 9.18
N THR A 82 -5.33 9.73 9.22
CA THR A 82 -4.60 9.29 8.03
C THR A 82 -5.54 8.61 7.04
N MET A 83 -6.41 7.74 7.53
CA MET A 83 -7.37 7.06 6.69
C MET A 83 -8.40 8.03 6.09
N GLU A 84 -8.82 9.01 6.88
CA GLU A 84 -9.77 10.01 6.41
C GLU A 84 -9.16 10.93 5.35
N ALA A 85 -7.88 11.22 5.47
CA ALA A 85 -7.18 12.07 4.49
C ALA A 85 -7.17 11.44 3.09
N ASP A 86 -7.25 10.11 3.00
CA ASP A 86 -7.32 9.42 1.71
C ASP A 86 -8.47 8.41 1.73
N ARG A 87 -9.62 8.91 2.08
CA ARG A 87 -10.81 8.11 2.32
C ARG A 87 -11.23 7.26 1.13
N ALA A 88 -11.15 7.81 -0.07
CA ALA A 88 -11.53 7.10 -1.27
C ALA A 88 -10.70 5.84 -1.48
N PHE A 89 -9.39 5.95 -1.24
CA PHE A 89 -8.47 4.82 -1.34
C PHE A 89 -8.83 3.73 -0.34
N TYR A 90 -8.96 4.09 0.93
CA TYR A 90 -9.20 3.10 1.99
C TYR A 90 -10.59 2.48 1.91
N LYS A 91 -11.57 3.26 1.49
CA LYS A 91 -12.92 2.74 1.30
C LYS A 91 -12.96 1.69 0.19
N LYS A 92 -12.31 1.99 -0.92
CA LYS A 92 -12.24 1.05 -2.04
C LYS A 92 -11.46 -0.19 -1.66
N LEU A 93 -10.36 0.00 -0.94
CA LEU A 93 -9.55 -1.10 -0.44
C LEU A 93 -10.37 -2.03 0.45
N ALA A 94 -11.14 -1.46 1.38
CA ALA A 94 -11.97 -2.24 2.29
C ALA A 94 -13.03 -3.03 1.56
N ASN A 95 -13.57 -2.49 0.47
CA ASN A 95 -14.66 -3.12 -0.26
C ASN A 95 -14.19 -4.14 -1.30
N GLU A 96 -13.03 -3.94 -1.90
CA GLU A 96 -12.63 -4.72 -3.06
C GLU A 96 -11.48 -5.69 -2.82
N ILE A 97 -10.68 -5.48 -1.79
CA ILE A 97 -9.54 -6.35 -1.55
C ILE A 97 -9.98 -7.64 -0.86
N GLU A 98 -9.29 -8.72 -1.19
CA GLU A 98 -9.54 -9.99 -0.52
C GLU A 98 -8.64 -10.06 0.72
N TRP A 99 -9.19 -9.67 1.85
CA TRP A 99 -8.44 -9.55 3.08
C TRP A 99 -7.79 -10.86 3.53
N LYS A 100 -8.48 -11.99 3.27
CA LYS A 100 -7.92 -13.29 3.63
C LYS A 100 -6.62 -13.54 2.88
N GLN A 101 -6.61 -13.24 1.59
CA GLN A 101 -5.42 -13.42 0.76
C GLN A 101 -4.30 -12.51 1.21
N MET A 102 -4.62 -11.26 1.52
CA MET A 102 -3.63 -10.32 2.04
C MET A 102 -3.07 -10.75 3.38
N ALA A 103 -3.93 -11.21 4.26
CA ALA A 103 -3.51 -11.69 5.59
C ALA A 103 -2.59 -12.89 5.46
N ASP A 104 -2.91 -13.82 4.56
CA ASP A 104 -2.08 -14.99 4.34
C ASP A 104 -0.71 -14.63 3.81
N ARG A 105 -0.64 -13.67 2.90
CA ARG A 105 0.63 -13.17 2.37
C ARG A 105 1.45 -12.51 3.46
N THR A 106 0.82 -11.69 4.29
CA THR A 106 1.49 -11.00 5.39
C THR A 106 2.03 -12.01 6.40
N LYS A 107 1.24 -13.04 6.72
CA LYS A 107 1.70 -14.11 7.61
C LYS A 107 2.91 -14.83 7.06
N ALA A 108 2.91 -15.12 5.77
CA ALA A 108 4.03 -15.80 5.13
C ALA A 108 5.30 -14.95 5.20
N ILE A 109 5.18 -13.66 4.98
CA ILE A 109 6.31 -12.74 5.05
C ILE A 109 6.82 -12.64 6.49
N VAL A 110 5.93 -12.48 7.46
CA VAL A 110 6.31 -12.38 8.87
C VAL A 110 6.95 -13.67 9.34
N ALA A 111 6.37 -14.82 8.98
CA ALA A 111 6.93 -16.11 9.38
C ALA A 111 8.33 -16.31 8.80
N HIS A 112 8.54 -15.88 7.56
CA HIS A 112 9.84 -16.00 6.92
C HIS A 112 10.90 -15.11 7.57
N ASN A 113 10.51 -13.89 7.92
CA ASN A 113 11.44 -12.91 8.48
C ASN A 113 11.54 -12.94 9.99
N GLY A 114 10.50 -13.45 10.65
CA GLY A 114 10.40 -13.38 12.10
C GLY A 114 10.84 -14.63 12.85
N THR A 115 11.29 -15.64 12.14
CA THR A 115 11.71 -16.89 12.75
C THR A 115 13.17 -16.90 13.16
N ALA A 116 13.72 -15.75 13.24
CA ALA A 116 15.10 -15.65 13.65
C ALA A 116 15.27 -16.08 15.11
#